data_9c2c45f4c4b2bd9d89c5a21cc14ec84a
#
_entry.id   9c2c45f4c4b2bd9d89c5a21cc14ec84a
#
_cell.length_a   1.000
_cell.length_b   1.000
_cell.length_c   1.000
_cell.angle_alpha   90.00
_cell.angle_beta   90.00
_cell.angle_gamma   90.00
#
_symmetry.space_group_name_H-M   'P 1'
#
loop_
_entity.id
_entity.type
_entity.pdbx_description
1 polymer ?
#
loop_
_entity_poly.entity_id
_entity_poly.type
_entity_poly.pdbx_seq_one_letter_code
_entity_poly.pdbx_strand_id
1 'polypeptide(L)'
;MKTAIVYVSAHHENTKKLVDSIAAANEVAVFDAAKEESIDLSNFDCIGFASGIVNGDFYPSLLSFMEGKLPSNKNVFFLYTCGMKRKGYTEKARNIAMNKECKILGEYG
;
A
#
# COMPACT_ATOMS: atom_id res chain seq x y z
N MET A 1 6.16 -16.52 6.15
CA MET A 1 5.34 -15.29 6.23
C MET A 1 4.75 -14.99 4.86
N LYS A 2 3.44 -14.81 4.81
CA LYS A 2 2.76 -14.45 3.57
C LYS A 2 2.67 -12.93 3.45
N THR A 3 3.06 -12.41 2.30
CA THR A 3 3.08 -10.97 2.03
C THR A 3 2.19 -10.65 0.84
N ALA A 4 1.42 -9.60 0.97
CA ALA A 4 0.62 -9.04 -0.12
C ALA A 4 1.00 -7.58 -0.34
N ILE A 5 0.89 -7.12 -1.56
CA ILE A 5 1.00 -5.70 -1.90
C ILE A 5 -0.28 -5.28 -2.58
N VAL A 6 -0.93 -4.26 -2.03
CA VAL A 6 -2.11 -3.64 -2.62
C VAL A 6 -1.69 -2.29 -3.19
N TYR A 7 -1.97 -2.04 -4.44
CA TYR A 7 -1.52 -0.82 -5.08
C TYR A 7 -2.65 -0.11 -5.82
N VAL A 8 -2.46 1.18 -6.01
CA VAL A 8 -3.24 2.00 -6.92
C VAL A 8 -2.26 2.71 -7.85
N SER A 9 -2.47 2.55 -9.14
CA SER A 9 -1.63 3.19 -10.14
C SER A 9 -2.52 3.93 -11.13
N ALA A 10 -2.17 5.17 -11.39
CA ALA A 10 -2.88 6.01 -12.36
C ALA A 10 -1.87 6.65 -13.29
N HIS A 11 -2.33 7.02 -14.48
CA HIS A 11 -1.53 7.65 -15.53
C HIS A 11 -0.34 6.80 -15.97
N HIS A 12 0.88 7.07 -15.54
CA HIS A 12 2.09 6.46 -16.09
C HIS A 12 2.44 5.08 -15.53
N GLU A 13 1.61 4.54 -14.66
CA GLU A 13 1.81 3.20 -14.08
C GLU A 13 3.17 3.00 -13.40
N ASN A 14 3.79 4.06 -12.90
CA ASN A 14 5.08 3.95 -12.22
C ASN A 14 5.00 3.11 -10.95
N THR A 15 3.90 3.24 -10.22
CA THR A 15 3.66 2.43 -9.02
C THR A 15 3.55 0.96 -9.38
N LYS A 16 2.82 0.64 -10.45
CA LYS A 16 2.68 -0.74 -10.92
C LYS A 16 4.04 -1.33 -11.30
N LYS A 17 4.88 -0.57 -11.98
CA LYS A 17 6.22 -1.03 -12.35
C LYS A 17 7.08 -1.36 -11.13
N LEU A 18 7.01 -0.51 -10.11
CA LEU A 18 7.74 -0.74 -8.87
C LEU A 18 7.25 -2.02 -8.18
N VAL A 19 5.94 -2.18 -8.08
CA VAL A 19 5.33 -3.35 -7.44
C VAL A 19 5.66 -4.63 -8.21
N ASP A 20 5.58 -4.60 -9.53
CA ASP A 20 5.88 -5.75 -10.35
C ASP A 20 7.36 -6.17 -10.22
N SER A 21 8.26 -5.21 -10.09
CA SER A 21 9.69 -5.49 -9.86
C SER A 21 9.91 -6.20 -8.53
N ILE A 22 9.23 -5.75 -7.49
CA ILE A 22 9.33 -6.36 -6.16
C ILE A 22 8.73 -7.77 -6.19
N ALA A 23 7.58 -7.94 -6.83
CA ALA A 23 6.92 -9.24 -6.92
C ALA A 23 7.74 -10.24 -7.72
N ALA A 24 8.45 -9.79 -8.74
CA ALA A 24 9.32 -10.66 -9.55
C ALA A 24 10.52 -11.19 -8.76
N ALA A 25 10.99 -10.42 -7.78
CA ALA A 25 12.14 -10.79 -6.95
C ALA A 25 11.76 -11.54 -5.68
N ASN A 26 10.48 -11.55 -5.31
CA ASN A 26 9.99 -12.11 -4.04
C ASN A 26 8.65 -12.80 -4.28
N GLU A 27 8.34 -13.79 -3.46
CA GLU A 27 7.01 -14.43 -3.52
C GLU A 27 5.99 -13.55 -2.82
N VAL A 28 5.37 -12.66 -3.57
CA VAL A 28 4.42 -11.67 -3.05
C VAL A 28 3.16 -11.69 -3.90
N ALA A 29 2.00 -11.74 -3.24
CA ALA A 29 0.72 -11.59 -3.94
C ALA A 29 0.49 -10.09 -4.20
N VAL A 30 0.01 -9.77 -5.39
CA VAL A 30 -0.18 -8.37 -5.82
C VAL A 30 -1.64 -8.15 -6.18
N PHE A 31 -2.24 -7.10 -5.64
CA PHE A 31 -3.63 -6.74 -5.88
C PHE A 31 -3.75 -5.29 -6.32
N ASP A 32 -4.58 -5.04 -7.32
CA ASP A 32 -4.93 -3.68 -7.76
C ASP A 32 -6.22 -3.27 -7.05
N ALA A 33 -6.12 -2.30 -6.15
CA ALA A 33 -7.27 -1.87 -5.35
C ALA A 33 -8.40 -1.28 -6.19
N ALA A 34 -8.10 -0.76 -7.38
CA ALA A 34 -9.11 -0.20 -8.26
C ALA A 34 -9.87 -1.25 -9.05
N LYS A 35 -9.28 -2.42 -9.25
CA LYS A 35 -9.84 -3.48 -10.10
C LYS A 35 -10.44 -4.64 -9.31
N GLU A 36 -10.01 -4.83 -8.09
CA GLU A 36 -10.43 -5.97 -7.29
C GLU A 36 -11.39 -5.54 -6.17
N GLU A 37 -12.63 -6.02 -6.26
CA GLU A 37 -13.67 -5.67 -5.30
C GLU A 37 -13.65 -6.54 -4.05
N SER A 38 -13.15 -7.77 -4.17
CA SER A 38 -13.17 -8.75 -3.07
C SER A 38 -11.78 -9.25 -2.74
N ILE A 39 -10.99 -8.40 -2.10
CA ILE A 39 -9.65 -8.78 -1.64
C ILE A 39 -9.75 -9.17 -0.17
N ASP A 40 -9.33 -10.41 0.15
CA ASP A 40 -9.24 -10.86 1.54
C ASP A 40 -7.78 -10.86 1.98
N LEU A 41 -7.44 -9.95 2.89
CA LEU A 41 -6.09 -9.80 3.40
C LEU A 41 -5.86 -10.56 4.73
N SER A 42 -6.87 -11.25 5.23
CA SER A 42 -6.77 -11.90 6.54
C SER A 42 -5.72 -13.00 6.61
N ASN A 43 -5.41 -13.63 5.47
CA ASN A 43 -4.43 -14.71 5.39
C ASN A 43 -2.98 -14.24 5.23
N PHE A 44 -2.77 -12.93 5.14
CA PHE A 44 -1.44 -12.37 4.98
C PHE A 44 -0.93 -11.82 6.31
N ASP A 45 0.34 -12.04 6.57
CA ASP A 45 0.99 -11.54 7.80
C ASP A 45 1.53 -10.13 7.62
N CYS A 46 1.93 -9.81 6.39
CA CYS A 46 2.52 -8.52 6.05
C CYS A 46 1.82 -7.96 4.81
N ILE A 47 1.44 -6.70 4.86
CA ILE A 47 0.71 -6.06 3.78
C ILE A 47 1.40 -4.75 3.41
N GLY A 48 1.81 -4.65 2.14
CA GLY A 48 2.35 -3.41 1.60
C GLY A 48 1.26 -2.63 0.88
N PHE A 49 1.30 -1.31 1.01
CA PHE A 49 0.42 -0.41 0.27
C PHE A 49 1.26 0.48 -0.60
N ALA A 50 1.00 0.46 -1.90
CA ALA A 50 1.80 1.17 -2.88
C ALA A 50 0.92 2.17 -3.64
N SER A 51 1.38 3.40 -3.75
CA SER A 51 0.61 4.47 -4.39
C SER A 51 1.54 5.50 -5.02
N GLY A 52 1.06 6.15 -6.07
CA GLY A 52 1.59 7.44 -6.46
C GLY A 52 1.13 8.49 -5.44
N ILE A 53 1.67 9.68 -5.53
CA ILE A 53 1.33 10.76 -4.61
C ILE A 53 0.47 11.80 -5.34
N VAL A 54 -0.65 12.15 -4.73
CA VAL A 54 -1.55 13.19 -5.23
C VAL A 54 -1.85 14.16 -4.11
N ASN A 55 -1.63 15.44 -4.35
CA ASN A 55 -1.83 16.50 -3.34
C ASN A 55 -1.11 16.23 -2.01
N GLY A 56 0.07 15.63 -2.09
CA GLY A 56 0.89 15.34 -0.90
C GLY A 56 0.49 14.10 -0.11
N ASP A 57 -0.44 13.29 -0.62
CA ASP A 57 -0.96 12.10 0.07
C ASP A 57 -1.04 10.91 -0.89
N PHE A 58 -1.27 9.74 -0.33
CA PHE A 58 -1.65 8.57 -1.12
C PHE A 58 -3.00 8.82 -1.80
N TYR A 59 -3.27 8.13 -2.88
CA TYR A 59 -4.56 8.25 -3.56
C TYR A 59 -5.71 7.95 -2.62
N PRO A 60 -6.78 8.77 -2.65
CA PRO A 60 -7.94 8.56 -1.78
C PRO A 60 -8.56 7.18 -1.91
N SER A 61 -8.54 6.59 -3.10
CA SER A 61 -9.07 5.24 -3.31
C SER A 61 -8.30 4.19 -2.50
N LEU A 62 -6.99 4.33 -2.38
CA LEU A 62 -6.20 3.40 -1.58
C LEU A 62 -6.44 3.63 -0.09
N LEU A 63 -6.54 4.89 0.34
CA LEU A 63 -6.84 5.21 1.73
C LEU A 63 -8.21 4.64 2.14
N SER A 64 -9.21 4.77 1.29
CA SER A 64 -10.54 4.20 1.53
C SER A 64 -10.49 2.67 1.59
N PHE A 65 -9.71 2.06 0.73
CA PHE A 65 -9.50 0.61 0.76
C PHE A 65 -8.92 0.18 2.11
N MET A 66 -7.90 0.89 2.60
CA MET A 66 -7.28 0.58 3.88
C MET A 66 -8.29 0.67 5.03
N GLU A 67 -9.11 1.71 5.05
CA GLU A 67 -10.10 1.87 6.10
C GLU A 67 -11.11 0.73 6.13
N GLY A 68 -11.52 0.24 4.97
CA GLY A 68 -12.54 -0.79 4.87
C GLY A 68 -12.02 -2.22 4.88
N LYS A 69 -10.81 -2.45 4.41
CA LYS A 69 -10.31 -3.80 4.12
C LYS A 69 -9.07 -4.23 4.90
N LEU A 70 -8.31 -3.30 5.47
CA LEU A 70 -7.11 -3.66 6.22
C LEU A 70 -7.49 -4.34 7.53
N PRO A 71 -7.08 -5.61 7.73
CA PRO A 71 -7.32 -6.28 9.01
C PRO A 71 -6.49 -5.66 10.13
N SER A 72 -6.92 -5.85 11.37
CA SER A 72 -6.17 -5.40 12.54
C SER A 72 -4.97 -6.31 12.83
N ASN A 73 -4.00 -5.76 13.53
CA ASN A 73 -2.83 -6.52 14.04
C ASN A 73 -1.96 -7.14 12.95
N LYS A 74 -1.83 -6.47 11.81
CA LYS A 74 -0.94 -6.91 10.73
C LYS A 74 0.33 -6.07 10.71
N ASN A 75 1.38 -6.61 10.09
CA ASN A 75 2.56 -5.82 9.76
C ASN A 75 2.30 -5.11 8.42
N VAL A 76 2.58 -3.83 8.35
CA VAL A 76 2.35 -3.05 7.13
C VAL A 76 3.59 -2.25 6.74
N PHE A 77 3.73 -2.00 5.46
CA PHE A 77 4.75 -1.09 4.95
C PHE A 77 4.17 -0.30 3.78
N PHE A 78 4.82 0.79 3.45
CA PHE A 78 4.33 1.70 2.42
C PHE A 78 5.38 1.90 1.34
N LEU A 79 4.92 1.91 0.10
CA LEU A 79 5.74 2.21 -1.08
C LEU A 79 5.09 3.37 -1.82
N TYR A 80 5.89 4.31 -2.30
CA TYR A 80 5.32 5.40 -3.07
C TYR A 80 6.27 5.87 -4.17
N THR A 81 5.68 6.44 -5.21
CA THR A 81 6.40 7.09 -6.29
C THR A 81 5.99 8.56 -6.34
N CYS A 82 6.96 9.43 -6.43
CA CYS A 82 6.70 10.88 -6.44
C CYS A 82 7.78 11.60 -7.24
N GLY A 83 7.43 12.78 -7.72
CA GLY A 83 8.37 13.64 -8.44
C GLY A 83 9.31 14.40 -7.53
N MET A 84 8.92 14.61 -6.28
CA MET A 84 9.71 15.32 -5.27
C MET A 84 9.58 14.59 -3.94
N LYS A 85 10.72 14.38 -3.28
CA LYS A 85 10.70 13.77 -1.95
C LYS A 85 10.36 14.83 -0.91
N ARG A 86 9.29 14.58 -0.16
CA ARG A 86 8.88 15.40 0.97
C ARG A 86 8.45 14.49 2.10
N LYS A 87 8.46 15.02 3.32
CA LYS A 87 7.94 14.30 4.47
C LYS A 87 6.42 14.38 4.50
N GLY A 88 5.79 13.35 5.04
CA GLY A 88 4.35 13.37 5.30
C GLY A 88 3.48 12.72 4.25
N TYR A 89 4.04 12.19 3.17
CA TYR A 89 3.24 11.53 2.14
C TYR A 89 2.45 10.32 2.64
N THR A 90 2.93 9.67 3.69
CA THR A 90 2.30 8.48 4.23
C THR A 90 1.50 8.76 5.50
N GLU A 91 1.36 10.01 5.91
CA GLU A 91 0.78 10.35 7.21
C GLU A 91 -0.63 9.80 7.39
N LYS A 92 -1.52 10.02 6.43
CA LYS A 92 -2.88 9.50 6.50
C LYS A 92 -2.93 7.98 6.53
N ALA A 93 -2.12 7.35 5.68
CA ALA A 93 -2.03 5.89 5.64
C ALA A 93 -1.51 5.33 6.96
N ARG A 94 -0.50 5.96 7.55
CA ARG A 94 0.03 5.55 8.86
C ARG A 94 -1.02 5.66 9.95
N ASN A 95 -1.79 6.74 9.96
CA ASN A 95 -2.84 6.94 10.96
C ASN A 95 -3.91 5.84 10.86
N ILE A 96 -4.30 5.47 9.65
CA ILE A 96 -5.25 4.38 9.43
C ILE A 96 -4.69 3.07 9.99
N ALA A 97 -3.45 2.75 9.66
CA ALA A 97 -2.81 1.53 10.13
C ALA A 97 -2.67 1.51 11.65
N MET A 98 -2.29 2.62 12.26
CA MET A 98 -2.16 2.72 13.70
C MET A 98 -3.49 2.57 14.41
N ASN A 99 -4.56 3.12 13.85
CA ASN A 99 -5.90 2.97 14.41
C ASN A 99 -6.39 1.53 14.36
N LYS A 100 -5.83 0.72 13.48
CA LYS A 100 -6.14 -0.72 13.38
C LYS A 100 -5.13 -1.59 14.12
N GLU A 101 -4.29 -0.99 14.93
CA GLU A 101 -3.28 -1.68 15.73
C GLU A 101 -2.27 -2.46 14.87
N CYS A 102 -2.00 -1.99 13.68
CA CYS A 102 -0.99 -2.57 12.80
C CYS A 102 0.39 -2.03 13.12
N LYS A 103 1.40 -2.88 12.96
CA LYS A 103 2.78 -2.48 13.13
C LYS A 103 3.33 -1.96 11.80
N ILE A 104 3.84 -0.75 11.79
CA ILE A 104 4.42 -0.15 10.58
C ILE A 104 5.90 -0.50 10.53
N LEU A 105 6.28 -1.25 9.50
CA LEU A 105 7.66 -1.71 9.32
C LEU A 105 8.56 -0.65 8.67
N GLY A 106 7.99 0.19 7.83
CA GLY A 106 8.74 1.22 7.16
C GLY A 106 8.00 1.83 5.98
N GLU A 107 8.63 2.81 5.36
CA GLU A 107 8.12 3.43 4.15
C GLU A 107 9.28 3.70 3.20
N TYR A 108 9.03 3.49 1.90
CA TYR A 108 10.07 3.53 0.87
C TYR A 108 9.57 4.31 -0.34
N GLY A 109 10.37 5.25 -0.79
CA GLY A 109 10.02 6.09 -1.92
C GLY A 109 11.05 6.14 -3.03
#